data_7d24638affe1c0cbd36a61dbcabd8820
#
_entry.id   7d24638affe1c0cbd36a61dbcabd8820
#
_cell.length_a   1.000
_cell.length_b   1.000
_cell.length_c   1.000
_cell.angle_alpha   90.00
_cell.angle_beta   90.00
_cell.angle_gamma   90.00
#
_symmetry.space_group_name_H-M   'P 1'
#
loop_
_entity.id
_entity.type
_entity.pdbx_description
1 polymer ?
#
loop_
_entity_poly.entity_id
_entity_poly.type
_entity_poly.pdbx_seq_one_letter_code
_entity_poly.pdbx_strand_id
1 'polypeptide(L)'
;GESAPVIREAGGDKSSVTGGTKVLSDHIKVLVTQQPGESFLDKMIALVEGASRQKTPNEIALTILLAGFTLVFVIVCVTLIPFADYTSLEHPGTAISIAAILSLFVCLIPTTIGGLLSAIGIAGMDRALRANVITKSGKAVETAGDIDTLLLDKTGTITIGNRRATKFHSAPGVGPREFVTTCLLASLSDETPEGKSIVELGRESGVRMRSLQTAGARMIQFTAETKCSGVDLADGTQIRKGAFDAIRKITEAAGNKFPKEIEEVIGEISGNGGTPLVVCVDRKVTGVIELQDIIKPGIQERFE
;
A
#
# COMPACT_ATOMS: atom_id res chain seq x y z
N GLY A 1 -5.32 0.28 -0.82
CA GLY A 1 -5.89 -0.67 0.04
C GLY A 1 -6.64 -0.13 1.23
N GLU A 2 -7.96 -0.12 1.13
CA GLU A 2 -8.80 0.18 2.28
C GLU A 2 -9.01 -1.09 3.11
N SER A 3 -8.95 -0.99 4.44
CA SER A 3 -9.24 -2.12 5.34
C SER A 3 -10.74 -2.40 5.47
N ALA A 4 -11.60 -1.53 4.91
CA ALA A 4 -13.04 -1.72 4.96
C ALA A 4 -13.51 -2.85 4.04
N PRO A 5 -14.40 -3.74 4.50
CA PRO A 5 -14.99 -4.78 3.66
C PRO A 5 -15.76 -4.20 2.48
N VAL A 6 -15.62 -4.79 1.31
CA VAL A 6 -16.34 -4.41 0.08
C VAL A 6 -17.36 -5.49 -0.26
N ILE A 7 -18.57 -5.06 -0.63
CA ILE A 7 -19.62 -5.99 -1.10
C ILE A 7 -19.27 -6.44 -2.52
N ARG A 8 -19.35 -7.76 -2.75
CA ARG A 8 -19.27 -8.37 -4.07
C ARG A 8 -20.51 -9.23 -4.28
N GLU A 9 -21.19 -9.04 -5.41
CA GLU A 9 -22.45 -9.69 -5.76
C GLU A 9 -22.38 -10.25 -7.17
N ALA A 10 -23.18 -11.26 -7.46
CA ALA A 10 -23.27 -11.81 -8.80
C ALA A 10 -23.97 -10.82 -9.73
N GLY A 11 -23.33 -10.45 -10.83
CA GLY A 11 -23.85 -9.53 -11.85
C GLY A 11 -23.44 -8.06 -11.67
N GLY A 12 -23.33 -7.35 -12.79
CA GLY A 12 -22.95 -5.93 -12.83
C GLY A 12 -21.51 -5.62 -12.42
N ASP A 13 -21.25 -4.37 -12.10
CA ASP A 13 -19.89 -3.84 -11.83
C ASP A 13 -19.24 -4.39 -10.55
N LYS A 14 -20.04 -4.99 -9.67
CA LYS A 14 -19.57 -5.56 -8.40
C LYS A 14 -19.28 -7.06 -8.46
N SER A 15 -19.36 -7.66 -9.63
CA SER A 15 -19.24 -9.12 -9.80
C SER A 15 -17.79 -9.62 -9.88
N SER A 16 -16.80 -8.73 -10.02
CA SER A 16 -15.39 -9.14 -10.13
C SER A 16 -14.69 -9.17 -8.78
N VAL A 17 -13.85 -10.18 -8.58
CA VAL A 17 -12.95 -10.29 -7.44
C VAL A 17 -11.50 -10.37 -7.93
N THR A 18 -10.57 -9.90 -7.11
CA THR A 18 -9.14 -9.89 -7.45
C THR A 18 -8.40 -10.91 -6.59
N GLY A 19 -7.46 -11.65 -7.17
CA GLY A 19 -6.58 -12.57 -6.44
C GLY A 19 -5.85 -11.85 -5.29
N GLY A 20 -5.64 -12.57 -4.18
CA GLY A 20 -5.01 -12.01 -2.98
C GLY A 20 -5.99 -11.34 -2.00
N THR A 21 -7.28 -11.23 -2.34
CA THR A 21 -8.31 -10.75 -1.40
C THR A 21 -8.86 -11.89 -0.54
N LYS A 22 -9.33 -11.57 0.67
CA LYS A 22 -9.89 -12.52 1.63
C LYS A 22 -11.41 -12.36 1.73
N VAL A 23 -12.15 -13.46 1.65
CA VAL A 23 -13.59 -13.49 1.95
C VAL A 23 -13.76 -13.36 3.46
N LEU A 24 -14.51 -12.36 3.91
CA LEU A 24 -14.74 -12.07 5.33
C LEU A 24 -16.06 -12.66 5.84
N SER A 25 -17.08 -12.72 4.97
CA SER A 25 -18.39 -13.28 5.30
C SER A 25 -18.92 -14.08 4.13
N ASP A 26 -19.72 -15.11 4.44
CA ASP A 26 -20.36 -15.97 3.45
C ASP A 26 -19.37 -16.75 2.55
N HIS A 27 -19.87 -17.37 1.50
CA HIS A 27 -19.08 -18.10 0.50
C HIS A 27 -19.42 -17.61 -0.89
N ILE A 28 -18.42 -17.58 -1.77
CA ILE A 28 -18.58 -17.17 -3.15
C ILE A 28 -18.09 -18.25 -4.10
N LYS A 29 -18.76 -18.39 -5.25
CA LYS A 29 -18.28 -19.19 -6.36
C LYS A 29 -17.61 -18.26 -7.36
N VAL A 30 -16.32 -18.47 -7.62
CA VAL A 30 -15.52 -17.65 -8.52
C VAL A 30 -15.24 -18.40 -9.80
N LEU A 31 -15.64 -17.81 -10.94
CA LEU A 31 -15.21 -18.27 -12.25
C LEU A 31 -13.89 -17.61 -12.61
N VAL A 32 -12.84 -18.40 -12.78
CA VAL A 32 -11.54 -17.88 -13.22
C VAL A 32 -11.63 -17.52 -14.70
N THR A 33 -11.50 -16.24 -15.02
CA THR A 33 -11.63 -15.69 -16.38
C THR A 33 -10.29 -15.33 -17.02
N GLN A 34 -9.22 -15.24 -16.24
CA GLN A 34 -7.90 -14.85 -16.71
C GLN A 34 -6.94 -16.04 -16.71
N GLN A 35 -6.07 -16.10 -17.72
CA GLN A 35 -5.00 -17.10 -17.78
C GLN A 35 -3.87 -16.75 -16.77
N PRO A 36 -3.08 -17.75 -16.36
CA PRO A 36 -1.86 -17.49 -15.57
C PRO A 36 -0.96 -16.48 -16.29
N GLY A 37 -0.52 -15.45 -15.59
CA GLY A 37 0.27 -14.34 -16.16
C GLY A 37 -0.56 -13.12 -16.59
N GLU A 38 -1.88 -13.21 -16.65
CA GLU A 38 -2.76 -12.12 -17.08
C GLU A 38 -3.51 -11.45 -15.92
N SER A 39 -3.43 -12.00 -14.72
CA SER A 39 -4.10 -11.42 -13.55
C SER A 39 -3.56 -10.02 -13.23
N PHE A 40 -4.34 -9.23 -12.49
CA PHE A 40 -3.90 -7.91 -12.03
C PHE A 40 -2.60 -7.99 -11.22
N LEU A 41 -2.47 -9.03 -10.38
CA LEU A 41 -1.25 -9.30 -9.60
C LEU A 41 -0.08 -9.65 -10.53
N ASP A 42 -0.29 -10.52 -11.51
CA ASP A 42 0.74 -10.90 -12.47
C ASP A 42 1.20 -9.68 -13.30
N LYS A 43 0.27 -8.82 -13.72
CA LYS A 43 0.61 -7.55 -14.39
C LYS A 43 1.39 -6.60 -13.49
N MET A 44 1.06 -6.53 -12.20
CA MET A 44 1.86 -5.74 -11.25
C MET A 44 3.24 -6.34 -11.06
N ILE A 45 3.36 -7.66 -10.93
CA ILE A 45 4.65 -8.35 -10.83
C ILE A 45 5.45 -8.12 -12.13
N ALA A 46 4.83 -8.29 -13.29
CA ALA A 46 5.48 -8.03 -14.58
C ALA A 46 5.91 -6.57 -14.75
N LEU A 47 5.17 -5.61 -14.21
CA LEU A 47 5.59 -4.19 -14.18
C LEU A 47 6.81 -3.97 -13.26
N VAL A 48 6.95 -4.76 -12.20
CA VAL A 48 8.09 -4.69 -11.29
C VAL A 48 9.30 -5.46 -11.86
N GLU A 49 9.07 -6.66 -12.41
CA GLU A 49 10.11 -7.54 -12.96
C GLU A 49 10.50 -7.17 -14.40
N GLY A 50 9.51 -6.76 -15.21
CA GLY A 50 9.64 -6.43 -16.62
C GLY A 50 9.81 -4.94 -16.88
N ALA A 51 10.25 -4.16 -15.88
CA ALA A 51 10.58 -2.75 -16.08
C ALA A 51 11.56 -2.63 -17.26
N SER A 52 11.01 -2.32 -18.43
CA SER A 52 11.83 -2.06 -19.62
C SER A 52 12.88 -1.04 -19.21
N ARG A 53 14.13 -1.39 -19.42
CA ARG A 53 15.28 -0.56 -19.07
C ARG A 53 15.15 0.81 -19.74
N GLN A 54 14.50 1.75 -19.07
CA GLN A 54 14.48 3.12 -19.52
C GLN A 54 15.85 3.73 -19.27
N LYS A 55 16.42 4.29 -20.34
CA LYS A 55 17.69 5.02 -20.21
C LYS A 55 17.53 6.19 -19.27
N THR A 56 18.52 6.43 -18.43
CA THR A 56 18.53 7.60 -17.54
C THR A 56 18.76 8.88 -18.35
N PRO A 57 18.40 10.07 -17.85
CA PRO A 57 18.72 11.35 -18.50
C PRO A 57 20.23 11.49 -18.77
N ASN A 58 21.07 11.07 -17.84
CA ASN A 58 22.53 11.08 -17.99
C ASN A 58 22.98 10.10 -19.06
N GLU A 59 22.38 8.89 -19.14
CA GLU A 59 22.66 7.95 -20.24
C GLU A 59 22.33 8.53 -21.61
N ILE A 60 21.21 9.27 -21.73
CA ILE A 60 20.81 9.93 -22.97
C ILE A 60 21.81 11.04 -23.31
N ALA A 61 22.13 11.92 -22.36
CA ALA A 61 23.07 13.02 -22.56
C ALA A 61 24.46 12.52 -22.98
N LEU A 62 24.97 11.50 -22.29
CA LEU A 62 26.26 10.88 -22.64
C LEU A 62 26.22 10.14 -23.98
N THR A 63 25.10 9.50 -24.34
CA THR A 63 24.96 8.87 -25.67
C THR A 63 25.03 9.92 -26.78
N ILE A 64 24.42 11.09 -26.61
CA ILE A 64 24.49 12.22 -27.56
C ILE A 64 25.90 12.76 -27.63
N LEU A 65 26.59 12.95 -26.50
CA LEU A 65 27.97 13.39 -26.43
C LEU A 65 28.90 12.42 -27.13
N LEU A 66 28.78 11.11 -26.88
CA LEU A 66 29.54 10.06 -27.53
C LEU A 66 29.34 10.04 -29.04
N ALA A 67 28.09 10.19 -29.51
CA ALA A 67 27.78 10.27 -30.93
C ALA A 67 28.46 11.50 -31.57
N GLY A 68 28.42 12.65 -30.91
CA GLY A 68 29.09 13.87 -31.33
C GLY A 68 30.60 13.71 -31.43
N PHE A 69 31.23 13.17 -30.39
CA PHE A 69 32.69 12.90 -30.43
C PHE A 69 33.05 11.90 -31.51
N THR A 70 32.27 10.82 -31.65
CA THR A 70 32.53 9.83 -32.72
C THR A 70 32.53 10.48 -34.11
N LEU A 71 31.53 11.35 -34.38
CA LEU A 71 31.44 12.09 -35.63
C LEU A 71 32.66 12.98 -35.85
N VAL A 72 33.05 13.74 -34.83
CA VAL A 72 34.25 14.60 -34.91
C VAL A 72 35.50 13.75 -35.17
N PHE A 73 35.68 12.64 -34.48
CA PHE A 73 36.84 11.77 -34.64
C PHE A 73 36.86 11.09 -36.01
N VAL A 74 35.70 10.71 -36.55
CA VAL A 74 35.62 10.22 -37.96
C VAL A 74 36.11 11.29 -38.94
N ILE A 75 35.63 12.52 -38.81
CA ILE A 75 36.03 13.64 -39.67
C ILE A 75 37.55 13.86 -39.58
N VAL A 76 38.08 13.89 -38.34
CA VAL A 76 39.54 14.06 -38.11
C VAL A 76 40.36 12.94 -38.75
N CYS A 77 39.99 11.67 -38.55
CA CYS A 77 40.72 10.54 -39.12
C CYS A 77 40.63 10.51 -40.64
N VAL A 78 39.47 10.85 -41.24
CA VAL A 78 39.32 10.91 -42.70
C VAL A 78 40.16 12.05 -43.30
N THR A 79 40.18 13.22 -42.66
CA THR A 79 40.99 14.36 -43.13
C THR A 79 42.50 14.15 -42.90
N LEU A 80 42.87 13.32 -41.93
CA LEU A 80 44.29 12.99 -41.69
C LEU A 80 44.91 12.17 -42.82
N ILE A 81 44.14 11.37 -43.57
CA ILE A 81 44.63 10.55 -44.68
C ILE A 81 45.29 11.41 -45.76
N PRO A 82 44.61 12.37 -46.43
CA PRO A 82 45.23 13.18 -47.46
C PRO A 82 46.36 14.08 -46.91
N PHE A 83 46.26 14.49 -45.64
CA PHE A 83 47.32 15.26 -45.00
C PHE A 83 48.57 14.42 -44.77
N ALA A 84 48.42 13.17 -44.35
CA ALA A 84 49.55 12.22 -44.21
C ALA A 84 50.19 11.90 -45.54
N ASP A 85 49.42 11.71 -46.61
CA ASP A 85 49.92 11.50 -47.96
C ASP A 85 50.70 12.72 -48.45
N TYR A 86 50.18 13.94 -48.26
CA TYR A 86 50.90 15.16 -48.63
C TYR A 86 52.26 15.28 -47.90
N THR A 87 52.28 15.04 -46.58
CA THR A 87 53.47 15.11 -45.75
C THR A 87 54.52 14.07 -46.20
N SER A 88 54.10 12.88 -46.64
CA SER A 88 54.99 11.83 -47.10
C SER A 88 55.66 12.16 -48.44
N LEU A 89 55.02 13.00 -49.25
CA LEU A 89 55.61 13.50 -50.50
C LEU A 89 56.77 14.47 -50.27
N GLU A 90 56.63 15.33 -49.23
CA GLU A 90 57.69 16.31 -48.92
C GLU A 90 58.81 15.71 -48.03
N HIS A 91 58.45 14.71 -47.19
CA HIS A 91 59.43 14.05 -46.28
C HIS A 91 59.37 12.54 -46.45
N PRO A 92 60.18 11.99 -47.37
CA PRO A 92 60.26 10.55 -47.59
C PRO A 92 60.68 9.79 -46.33
N GLY A 93 59.82 8.82 -45.91
CA GLY A 93 60.00 8.04 -44.69
C GLY A 93 59.01 8.35 -43.54
N THR A 94 58.13 9.32 -43.70
CA THR A 94 57.10 9.68 -42.73
C THR A 94 55.71 9.14 -43.06
N ALA A 95 55.63 8.17 -43.96
CA ALA A 95 54.34 7.58 -44.35
C ALA A 95 53.60 6.97 -43.17
N ILE A 96 52.39 7.46 -42.93
CA ILE A 96 51.47 6.95 -41.87
C ILE A 96 50.67 5.81 -42.49
N SER A 97 50.76 4.62 -41.91
CA SER A 97 50.00 3.48 -42.40
C SER A 97 48.49 3.62 -42.07
N ILE A 98 47.63 3.07 -42.93
CA ILE A 98 46.18 3.00 -42.67
C ILE A 98 45.89 2.30 -41.32
N ALA A 99 46.70 1.29 -40.95
CA ALA A 99 46.59 0.61 -39.67
C ALA A 99 46.83 1.56 -38.49
N ALA A 100 47.75 2.53 -38.61
CA ALA A 100 47.98 3.53 -37.57
C ALA A 100 46.77 4.48 -37.42
N ILE A 101 46.15 4.90 -38.54
CA ILE A 101 44.94 5.76 -38.51
C ILE A 101 43.73 5.01 -37.92
N LEU A 102 43.55 3.73 -38.28
CA LEU A 102 42.51 2.90 -37.69
C LEU A 102 42.74 2.69 -36.19
N SER A 103 43.98 2.46 -35.77
CA SER A 103 44.33 2.34 -34.34
C SER A 103 44.03 3.64 -33.59
N LEU A 104 44.37 4.78 -34.20
CA LEU A 104 44.05 6.10 -33.64
C LEU A 104 42.54 6.30 -33.49
N PHE A 105 41.74 5.95 -34.51
CA PHE A 105 40.29 6.03 -34.48
C PHE A 105 39.70 5.18 -33.35
N VAL A 106 40.13 3.92 -33.21
CA VAL A 106 39.69 3.02 -32.13
C VAL A 106 40.04 3.58 -30.73
N CYS A 107 41.26 4.18 -30.61
CA CYS A 107 41.69 4.79 -29.35
C CYS A 107 40.88 6.05 -28.99
N LEU A 108 40.44 6.81 -29.99
CA LEU A 108 39.68 8.05 -29.78
C LEU A 108 38.22 7.79 -29.39
N ILE A 109 37.62 6.67 -29.83
CA ILE A 109 36.25 6.34 -29.47
C ILE A 109 36.19 5.90 -27.99
N PRO A 110 35.46 6.61 -27.11
CA PRO A 110 35.37 6.27 -25.70
C PRO A 110 34.39 5.12 -25.46
N THR A 111 34.66 3.93 -26.01
CA THR A 111 33.79 2.75 -25.95
C THR A 111 33.54 2.27 -24.53
N THR A 112 34.50 2.48 -23.62
CA THR A 112 34.41 2.08 -22.20
C THR A 112 33.33 2.84 -21.44
N ILE A 113 33.06 4.10 -21.80
CA ILE A 113 32.05 4.93 -21.14
C ILE A 113 30.64 4.35 -21.39
N GLY A 114 30.36 3.94 -22.64
CA GLY A 114 29.04 3.35 -22.97
C GLY A 114 28.74 2.06 -22.21
N GLY A 115 29.74 1.20 -22.00
CA GLY A 115 29.62 -0.03 -21.22
C GLY A 115 29.50 0.24 -19.72
N LEU A 116 30.28 1.18 -19.20
CA LEU A 116 30.31 1.53 -17.79
C LEU A 116 28.98 2.14 -17.31
N LEU A 117 28.33 2.99 -18.12
CA LEU A 117 27.06 3.59 -17.78
C LEU A 117 25.98 2.56 -17.49
N SER A 118 25.92 1.54 -18.33
CA SER A 118 24.97 0.45 -18.16
C SER A 118 25.22 -0.33 -16.87
N ALA A 119 26.50 -0.56 -16.56
CA ALA A 119 26.90 -1.24 -15.33
C ALA A 119 26.57 -0.43 -14.06
N ILE A 120 26.71 0.90 -14.10
CA ILE A 120 26.36 1.80 -12.98
C ILE A 120 24.85 1.73 -12.68
N GLY A 121 24.00 1.78 -13.73
CA GLY A 121 22.56 1.68 -13.54
C GLY A 121 22.13 0.35 -12.90
N ILE A 122 22.74 -0.77 -13.32
CA ILE A 122 22.48 -2.10 -12.73
C ILE A 122 22.97 -2.15 -11.28
N ALA A 123 24.19 -1.65 -11.01
CA ALA A 123 24.74 -1.61 -9.66
C ALA A 123 23.89 -0.73 -8.72
N GLY A 124 23.33 0.38 -9.21
CA GLY A 124 22.42 1.22 -8.46
C GLY A 124 21.12 0.49 -8.07
N MET A 125 20.52 -0.26 -9.02
CA MET A 125 19.34 -1.08 -8.74
C MET A 125 19.65 -2.21 -7.74
N ASP A 126 20.79 -2.90 -7.86
CA ASP A 126 21.20 -3.94 -6.93
C ASP A 126 21.38 -3.39 -5.50
N ARG A 127 21.97 -2.20 -5.35
CA ARG A 127 22.11 -1.53 -4.06
C ARG A 127 20.75 -1.19 -3.44
N ALA A 128 19.80 -0.68 -4.25
CA ALA A 128 18.45 -0.40 -3.78
C ALA A 128 17.72 -1.68 -3.34
N LEU A 129 17.87 -2.76 -4.12
CA LEU A 129 17.28 -4.06 -3.79
C LEU A 129 17.83 -4.63 -2.47
N ARG A 130 19.13 -4.50 -2.23
CA ARG A 130 19.75 -4.91 -0.94
C ARG A 130 19.23 -4.09 0.24
N ALA A 131 18.76 -2.89 0.00
CA ALA A 131 18.06 -2.06 0.99
C ALA A 131 16.54 -2.32 1.06
N ASN A 132 16.06 -3.42 0.46
CA ASN A 132 14.63 -3.78 0.35
C ASN A 132 13.78 -2.75 -0.41
N VAL A 133 14.38 -2.00 -1.32
CA VAL A 133 13.69 -1.06 -2.21
C VAL A 133 13.63 -1.63 -3.61
N ILE A 134 12.42 -1.93 -4.09
CA ILE A 134 12.20 -2.39 -5.46
C ILE A 134 12.08 -1.17 -6.37
N THR A 135 12.99 -1.05 -7.33
CA THR A 135 13.04 0.05 -8.28
C THR A 135 12.58 -0.39 -9.66
N LYS A 136 11.82 0.45 -10.35
CA LYS A 136 11.32 0.15 -11.71
C LYS A 136 12.41 0.19 -12.78
N SER A 137 13.45 0.99 -12.58
CA SER A 137 14.53 1.18 -13.57
C SER A 137 15.73 1.88 -12.94
N GLY A 138 16.88 1.84 -13.58
CA GLY A 138 18.05 2.66 -13.22
C GLY A 138 17.74 4.15 -13.21
N LYS A 139 16.88 4.61 -14.14
CA LYS A 139 16.37 5.98 -14.16
C LYS A 139 15.62 6.35 -12.87
N ALA A 140 14.79 5.45 -12.34
CA ALA A 140 14.07 5.70 -11.10
C ALA A 140 15.02 5.85 -9.91
N VAL A 141 16.12 5.11 -9.87
CA VAL A 141 17.16 5.24 -8.83
C VAL A 141 17.85 6.59 -8.92
N GLU A 142 18.24 7.00 -10.13
CA GLU A 142 18.91 8.27 -10.37
C GLU A 142 18.02 9.46 -10.01
N THR A 143 16.76 9.47 -10.51
CA THR A 143 15.82 10.57 -10.24
C THR A 143 15.34 10.61 -8.79
N ALA A 144 15.40 9.49 -8.06
CA ALA A 144 15.02 9.48 -6.64
C ALA A 144 15.94 10.34 -5.75
N GLY A 145 17.19 10.63 -6.21
CA GLY A 145 18.09 11.53 -5.52
C GLY A 145 17.76 13.02 -5.67
N ASP A 146 16.98 13.38 -6.70
CA ASP A 146 16.68 14.78 -7.07
C ASP A 146 15.22 15.16 -6.81
N ILE A 147 14.49 14.36 -6.02
CA ILE A 147 13.09 14.66 -5.70
C ILE A 147 12.97 15.72 -4.61
N ASP A 148 12.07 16.69 -4.81
CA ASP A 148 11.72 17.72 -3.82
C ASP A 148 10.47 17.35 -3.02
N THR A 149 9.65 16.44 -3.53
CA THR A 149 8.37 16.06 -2.92
C THR A 149 8.21 14.56 -2.89
N LEU A 150 7.95 14.01 -1.70
CA LEU A 150 7.70 12.60 -1.47
C LEU A 150 6.21 12.39 -1.14
N LEU A 151 5.53 11.57 -1.94
CA LEU A 151 4.15 11.15 -1.67
C LEU A 151 4.17 9.80 -0.97
N LEU A 152 3.66 9.77 0.24
CA LEU A 152 3.60 8.56 1.06
C LEU A 152 2.16 8.06 1.17
N ASP A 153 1.96 6.77 0.94
CA ASP A 153 0.70 6.12 1.27
C ASP A 153 0.56 6.00 2.80
N LYS A 154 -0.64 6.31 3.32
CA LYS A 154 -0.92 6.22 4.76
C LYS A 154 -1.10 4.76 5.18
N THR A 155 -2.03 4.07 4.51
CA THR A 155 -2.52 2.76 4.95
C THR A 155 -1.53 1.64 4.60
N GLY A 156 -1.00 0.97 5.61
CA GLY A 156 0.01 -0.09 5.44
C GLY A 156 1.44 0.40 5.23
N THR A 157 1.67 1.69 4.94
CA THR A 157 2.98 2.32 4.83
C THR A 157 3.36 3.04 6.12
N ILE A 158 2.64 4.09 6.49
CA ILE A 158 2.82 4.84 7.74
C ILE A 158 2.12 4.10 8.90
N THR A 159 0.92 3.56 8.63
CA THR A 159 0.14 2.80 9.60
C THR A 159 0.28 1.30 9.39
N ILE A 160 -0.16 0.51 10.37
CA ILE A 160 -0.17 -0.97 10.30
C ILE A 160 -1.15 -1.47 9.22
N GLY A 161 -2.09 -0.61 8.80
CA GLY A 161 -3.08 -0.91 7.75
C GLY A 161 -4.39 -1.52 8.28
N ASN A 162 -4.45 -1.85 9.57
CA ASN A 162 -5.67 -2.31 10.23
C ASN A 162 -6.04 -1.33 11.33
N ARG A 163 -7.32 -0.97 11.39
CA ARG A 163 -7.84 -0.17 12.50
C ARG A 163 -7.87 -1.01 13.75
N ARG A 164 -7.44 -0.44 14.87
CA ARG A 164 -7.47 -1.09 16.18
C ARG A 164 -8.34 -0.28 17.15
N ALA A 165 -9.03 -1.00 18.03
CA ALA A 165 -9.76 -0.38 19.12
C ALA A 165 -8.77 0.25 20.10
N THR A 166 -8.99 1.52 20.45
CA THR A 166 -8.13 2.30 21.34
C THR A 166 -8.84 2.70 22.61
N LYS A 167 -10.14 2.97 22.55
CA LYS A 167 -10.93 3.40 23.71
C LYS A 167 -12.37 2.91 23.65
N PHE A 168 -12.96 2.78 24.86
CA PHE A 168 -14.37 2.54 25.05
C PHE A 168 -15.00 3.78 25.67
N HIS A 169 -16.07 4.32 25.06
CA HIS A 169 -16.83 5.46 25.52
C HIS A 169 -18.24 5.00 25.86
N SER A 170 -18.56 4.83 27.16
CA SER A 170 -19.88 4.43 27.60
C SER A 170 -20.89 5.59 27.54
N ALA A 171 -22.15 5.30 27.22
CA ALA A 171 -23.21 6.27 27.27
C ALA A 171 -23.53 6.68 28.71
N PRO A 172 -24.09 7.88 28.94
CA PRO A 172 -24.57 8.28 30.27
C PRO A 172 -25.50 7.24 30.89
N GLY A 173 -25.22 6.87 32.13
CA GLY A 173 -25.98 5.86 32.87
C GLY A 173 -25.58 4.41 32.63
N VAL A 174 -24.62 4.14 31.73
CA VAL A 174 -24.06 2.80 31.49
C VAL A 174 -22.71 2.66 32.20
N GLY A 175 -22.55 1.65 33.01
CA GLY A 175 -21.30 1.38 33.73
C GLY A 175 -20.15 1.06 32.75
N PRO A 176 -18.95 1.64 32.92
CA PRO A 176 -17.85 1.39 31.97
C PRO A 176 -17.51 -0.10 31.82
N ARG A 177 -17.53 -0.85 32.91
CA ARG A 177 -17.24 -2.29 32.89
C ARG A 177 -18.35 -3.10 32.20
N GLU A 178 -19.61 -2.69 32.38
CA GLU A 178 -20.78 -3.27 31.71
C GLU A 178 -20.66 -3.05 30.20
N PHE A 179 -20.33 -1.82 29.78
CA PHE A 179 -20.15 -1.47 28.39
C PHE A 179 -19.04 -2.30 27.73
N VAL A 180 -17.86 -2.43 28.38
CA VAL A 180 -16.77 -3.27 27.89
C VAL A 180 -17.21 -4.72 27.72
N THR A 181 -17.96 -5.27 28.68
CA THR A 181 -18.52 -6.63 28.61
C THR A 181 -19.44 -6.79 27.41
N THR A 182 -20.31 -5.83 27.17
CA THR A 182 -21.20 -5.78 26.00
C THR A 182 -20.43 -5.73 24.68
N CYS A 183 -19.37 -4.92 24.60
CA CYS A 183 -18.49 -4.83 23.43
C CYS A 183 -17.79 -6.16 23.14
N LEU A 184 -17.32 -6.85 24.18
CA LEU A 184 -16.71 -8.17 24.05
C LEU A 184 -17.72 -9.19 23.52
N LEU A 185 -18.93 -9.26 24.09
CA LEU A 185 -19.99 -10.16 23.62
C LEU A 185 -20.34 -9.92 22.14
N ALA A 186 -20.47 -8.67 21.73
CA ALA A 186 -20.76 -8.29 20.35
C ALA A 186 -19.61 -8.61 19.36
N SER A 187 -18.40 -8.84 19.87
CA SER A 187 -17.19 -9.04 19.03
C SER A 187 -16.66 -10.46 19.06
N LEU A 188 -17.25 -11.37 19.82
CA LEU A 188 -16.75 -12.76 19.97
C LEU A 188 -16.73 -13.55 18.66
N SER A 189 -17.69 -13.33 17.79
CA SER A 189 -17.79 -13.99 16.47
C SER A 189 -17.23 -13.16 15.34
N ASP A 190 -16.72 -11.98 15.62
CA ASP A 190 -16.20 -11.05 14.62
C ASP A 190 -14.74 -11.38 14.33
N GLU A 191 -14.49 -12.10 13.24
CA GLU A 191 -13.15 -12.51 12.82
C GLU A 191 -12.35 -11.39 12.13
N THR A 192 -12.95 -10.21 11.95
CA THR A 192 -12.26 -9.04 11.38
C THR A 192 -11.11 -8.59 12.27
N PRO A 193 -10.08 -7.92 11.73
CA PRO A 193 -9.01 -7.33 12.53
C PRO A 193 -9.54 -6.37 13.61
N GLU A 194 -10.58 -5.61 13.27
CA GLU A 194 -11.28 -4.70 14.18
C GLU A 194 -11.95 -5.46 15.34
N GLY A 195 -12.69 -6.52 15.04
CA GLY A 195 -13.33 -7.37 16.04
C GLY A 195 -12.34 -7.97 17.03
N LYS A 196 -11.23 -8.51 16.50
CA LYS A 196 -10.14 -9.07 17.32
C LYS A 196 -9.50 -8.01 18.20
N SER A 197 -9.28 -6.79 17.69
CA SER A 197 -8.71 -5.69 18.46
C SER A 197 -9.61 -5.23 19.61
N ILE A 198 -10.94 -5.27 19.42
CA ILE A 198 -11.90 -4.97 20.48
C ILE A 198 -11.81 -6.00 21.61
N VAL A 199 -11.69 -7.29 21.25
CA VAL A 199 -11.53 -8.36 22.23
C VAL A 199 -10.22 -8.21 23.00
N GLU A 200 -9.13 -7.84 22.34
CA GLU A 200 -7.84 -7.59 22.95
C GLU A 200 -7.90 -6.43 23.95
N LEU A 201 -8.41 -5.27 23.53
CA LEU A 201 -8.59 -4.10 24.37
C LEU A 201 -9.49 -4.37 25.60
N GLY A 202 -10.57 -5.15 25.40
CA GLY A 202 -11.45 -5.53 26.50
C GLY A 202 -10.79 -6.45 27.52
N ARG A 203 -9.89 -7.34 27.10
CA ARG A 203 -9.07 -8.17 28.01
C ARG A 203 -8.08 -7.31 28.81
N GLU A 204 -7.43 -6.35 28.15
CA GLU A 204 -6.54 -5.39 28.81
C GLU A 204 -7.28 -4.54 29.86
N SER A 205 -8.58 -4.25 29.61
CA SER A 205 -9.45 -3.57 30.57
C SER A 205 -9.90 -4.43 31.76
N GLY A 206 -9.37 -5.66 31.89
CA GLY A 206 -9.58 -6.54 33.04
C GLY A 206 -10.87 -7.36 33.02
N VAL A 207 -11.59 -7.45 31.89
CA VAL A 207 -12.75 -8.32 31.74
C VAL A 207 -12.30 -9.74 31.36
N ARG A 208 -12.67 -10.72 32.18
CA ARG A 208 -12.32 -12.13 31.94
C ARG A 208 -13.31 -12.80 30.99
N MET A 209 -12.83 -13.38 29.90
CA MET A 209 -13.66 -14.10 28.92
C MET A 209 -14.49 -15.25 29.52
N ARG A 210 -13.96 -15.92 30.56
CA ARG A 210 -14.66 -17.01 31.27
C ARG A 210 -15.93 -16.58 32.00
N SER A 211 -16.10 -15.30 32.25
CA SER A 211 -17.30 -14.75 32.90
C SER A 211 -18.42 -14.41 31.91
N LEU A 212 -18.18 -14.54 30.60
CA LEU A 212 -19.17 -14.24 29.58
C LEU A 212 -20.09 -15.45 29.38
N GLN A 213 -21.39 -15.24 29.66
CA GLN A 213 -22.39 -16.27 29.43
C GLN A 213 -22.79 -16.28 27.96
N THR A 214 -22.26 -17.22 27.21
CA THR A 214 -22.53 -17.38 25.76
C THR A 214 -23.29 -18.67 25.44
N ALA A 215 -23.65 -19.45 26.46
CA ALA A 215 -24.41 -20.70 26.26
C ALA A 215 -25.78 -20.38 25.63
N GLY A 216 -26.04 -20.96 24.45
CA GLY A 216 -27.31 -20.73 23.72
C GLY A 216 -27.37 -19.38 22.96
N ALA A 217 -26.31 -18.60 22.93
CA ALA A 217 -26.27 -17.35 22.19
C ALA A 217 -26.20 -17.57 20.67
N ARG A 218 -26.99 -16.80 19.92
CA ARG A 218 -26.94 -16.76 18.45
C ARG A 218 -26.05 -15.61 17.99
N MET A 219 -24.94 -15.94 17.37
CA MET A 219 -24.02 -14.94 16.82
C MET A 219 -24.54 -14.38 15.50
N ILE A 220 -24.42 -13.05 15.32
CA ILE A 220 -24.76 -12.35 14.10
C ILE A 220 -23.46 -11.81 13.52
N GLN A 221 -23.07 -12.38 12.39
CA GLN A 221 -21.86 -11.96 11.68
C GLN A 221 -22.07 -10.63 10.99
N PHE A 222 -20.97 -9.90 10.79
CA PHE A 222 -20.98 -8.65 10.04
C PHE A 222 -21.32 -8.94 8.57
N THR A 223 -22.30 -8.19 8.05
CA THR A 223 -22.56 -8.14 6.61
C THR A 223 -22.39 -6.71 6.13
N ALA A 224 -21.93 -6.53 4.91
CA ALA A 224 -21.74 -5.21 4.34
C ALA A 224 -23.09 -4.51 4.04
N GLU A 225 -24.17 -5.28 3.92
CA GLU A 225 -25.53 -4.77 3.74
C GLU A 225 -26.08 -4.16 5.04
N THR A 226 -25.99 -4.90 6.14
CA THR A 226 -26.47 -4.43 7.45
C THR A 226 -25.48 -3.50 8.14
N LYS A 227 -24.20 -3.54 7.79
CA LYS A 227 -23.09 -2.80 8.40
C LYS A 227 -23.05 -2.95 9.92
N CYS A 228 -23.53 -4.07 10.44
CA CYS A 228 -23.52 -4.38 11.86
C CYS A 228 -23.26 -5.87 12.10
N SER A 229 -22.73 -6.17 13.27
CA SER A 229 -22.57 -7.51 13.83
C SER A 229 -23.09 -7.53 15.27
N GLY A 230 -23.19 -8.69 15.89
CA GLY A 230 -23.65 -8.75 17.26
C GLY A 230 -23.97 -10.14 17.73
N VAL A 231 -24.78 -10.21 18.80
CA VAL A 231 -25.20 -11.45 19.42
C VAL A 231 -26.63 -11.32 20.00
N ASP A 232 -27.40 -12.36 19.86
CA ASP A 232 -28.66 -12.55 20.58
C ASP A 232 -28.39 -13.55 21.70
N LEU A 233 -28.51 -13.12 22.93
CA LEU A 233 -28.32 -13.96 24.13
C LEU A 233 -29.52 -14.86 24.38
N ALA A 234 -29.33 -15.92 25.14
CA ALA A 234 -30.39 -16.88 25.48
C ALA A 234 -31.54 -16.29 26.30
N ASP A 235 -31.29 -15.20 27.01
CA ASP A 235 -32.30 -14.43 27.76
C ASP A 235 -33.15 -13.49 26.90
N GLY A 236 -32.89 -13.44 25.59
CA GLY A 236 -33.57 -12.58 24.63
C GLY A 236 -32.91 -11.21 24.42
N THR A 237 -31.83 -10.89 25.13
CA THR A 237 -31.09 -9.63 24.98
C THR A 237 -30.41 -9.57 23.61
N GLN A 238 -30.62 -8.50 22.87
CA GLN A 238 -30.04 -8.28 21.55
C GLN A 238 -28.92 -7.25 21.60
N ILE A 239 -27.71 -7.64 21.34
CA ILE A 239 -26.54 -6.74 21.26
C ILE A 239 -26.18 -6.55 19.80
N ARG A 240 -26.01 -5.29 19.36
CA ARG A 240 -25.56 -4.95 18.00
C ARG A 240 -24.43 -3.94 18.07
N LYS A 241 -23.45 -4.12 17.20
CA LYS A 241 -22.28 -3.27 17.02
C LYS A 241 -22.16 -2.95 15.54
N GLY A 242 -21.95 -1.69 15.19
CA GLY A 242 -21.84 -1.32 13.78
C GLY A 242 -21.57 0.15 13.52
N ALA A 243 -21.62 0.51 12.24
CA ALA A 243 -21.48 1.90 11.80
C ALA A 243 -22.59 2.79 12.39
N PHE A 244 -22.27 4.05 12.62
CA PHE A 244 -23.20 5.03 13.20
C PHE A 244 -24.58 5.02 12.51
N ASP A 245 -24.60 5.13 11.18
CA ASP A 245 -25.84 5.19 10.40
C ASP A 245 -26.69 3.92 10.54
N ALA A 246 -26.04 2.75 10.64
CA ALA A 246 -26.73 1.47 10.79
C ALA A 246 -27.39 1.35 12.17
N ILE A 247 -26.63 1.65 13.22
CA ILE A 247 -27.15 1.57 14.60
C ILE A 247 -28.21 2.67 14.86
N ARG A 248 -28.01 3.87 14.29
CA ARG A 248 -29.01 4.95 14.37
C ARG A 248 -30.35 4.51 13.80
N LYS A 249 -30.36 3.91 12.59
CA LYS A 249 -31.58 3.37 12.00
C LYS A 249 -32.26 2.32 12.87
N ILE A 250 -31.49 1.41 13.48
CA ILE A 250 -32.01 0.37 14.38
C ILE A 250 -32.65 0.99 15.63
N THR A 251 -32.03 2.02 16.20
CA THR A 251 -32.46 2.72 17.40
C THR A 251 -33.72 3.55 17.14
N GLU A 252 -33.72 4.36 16.07
CA GLU A 252 -34.83 5.21 15.68
C GLU A 252 -36.07 4.41 15.25
N ALA A 253 -35.87 3.29 14.51
CA ALA A 253 -36.98 2.39 14.17
C ALA A 253 -37.68 1.77 15.36
N ALA A 254 -37.02 1.71 16.52
CA ALA A 254 -37.62 1.28 17.80
C ALA A 254 -38.22 2.44 18.60
N GLY A 255 -38.23 3.66 18.07
CA GLY A 255 -38.74 4.85 18.77
C GLY A 255 -37.80 5.39 19.85
N ASN A 256 -36.59 4.90 19.95
CA ASN A 256 -35.59 5.38 20.90
C ASN A 256 -34.87 6.61 20.32
N LYS A 257 -34.54 7.58 21.19
CA LYS A 257 -33.73 8.73 20.81
C LYS A 257 -32.24 8.37 20.89
N PHE A 258 -31.46 8.83 19.92
CA PHE A 258 -30.02 8.72 19.98
C PHE A 258 -29.46 9.74 21.00
N PRO A 259 -28.59 9.34 21.96
CA PRO A 259 -28.03 10.26 22.95
C PRO A 259 -27.15 11.33 22.31
N LYS A 260 -27.38 12.61 22.63
CA LYS A 260 -26.58 13.72 22.07
C LYS A 260 -25.11 13.66 22.45
N GLU A 261 -24.83 13.26 23.69
CA GLU A 261 -23.46 13.12 24.20
C GLU A 261 -22.67 12.09 23.39
N ILE A 262 -23.35 11.05 22.91
CA ILE A 262 -22.71 10.03 22.04
C ILE A 262 -22.51 10.57 20.63
N GLU A 263 -23.42 11.41 20.10
CA GLU A 263 -23.23 12.08 18.82
C GLU A 263 -22.03 13.03 18.85
N GLU A 264 -21.81 13.74 19.94
CA GLU A 264 -20.63 14.62 20.14
C GLU A 264 -19.33 13.79 20.14
N VAL A 265 -19.29 12.70 20.90
CA VAL A 265 -18.15 11.78 20.93
C VAL A 265 -17.87 11.18 19.53
N ILE A 266 -18.90 10.81 18.78
CA ILE A 266 -18.76 10.32 17.39
C ILE A 266 -18.14 11.41 16.49
N GLY A 267 -18.59 12.68 16.67
CA GLY A 267 -18.05 13.82 15.95
C GLY A 267 -16.57 14.05 16.27
N GLU A 268 -16.18 13.99 17.53
CA GLU A 268 -14.79 14.12 17.97
C GLU A 268 -13.90 13.00 17.41
N ILE A 269 -14.32 11.74 17.52
CA ILE A 269 -13.58 10.59 16.99
C ILE A 269 -13.38 10.75 15.47
N SER A 270 -14.43 11.09 14.74
CA SER A 270 -14.37 11.28 13.29
C SER A 270 -13.50 12.48 12.90
N GLY A 271 -13.59 13.60 13.65
CA GLY A 271 -12.75 14.78 13.44
C GLY A 271 -11.26 14.51 13.65
N ASN A 272 -10.92 13.59 14.54
CA ASN A 272 -9.54 13.15 14.79
C ASN A 272 -9.08 12.01 13.84
N GLY A 273 -9.85 11.69 12.80
CA GLY A 273 -9.51 10.65 11.82
C GLY A 273 -9.73 9.22 12.32
N GLY A 274 -10.34 9.03 13.47
CA GLY A 274 -10.77 7.74 13.99
C GLY A 274 -12.07 7.25 13.35
N THR A 275 -12.42 6.00 13.62
CA THR A 275 -13.68 5.40 13.18
C THR A 275 -14.51 5.01 14.39
N PRO A 276 -15.70 5.60 14.59
CA PRO A 276 -16.59 5.23 15.67
C PRO A 276 -17.38 3.98 15.31
N LEU A 277 -17.38 2.97 16.18
CA LEU A 277 -18.29 1.84 16.15
C LEU A 277 -19.28 1.96 17.28
N VAL A 278 -20.56 2.15 16.95
CA VAL A 278 -21.63 2.30 17.94
C VAL A 278 -22.13 0.94 18.41
N VAL A 279 -22.41 0.84 19.69
CA VAL A 279 -22.96 -0.38 20.32
C VAL A 279 -24.31 -0.06 20.92
N CYS A 280 -25.28 -0.94 20.67
CA CYS A 280 -26.60 -0.86 21.29
C CYS A 280 -27.03 -2.23 21.89
N VAL A 281 -27.81 -2.17 22.96
CA VAL A 281 -28.46 -3.31 23.62
C VAL A 281 -29.96 -3.06 23.55
N ASP A 282 -30.70 -4.05 23.08
CA ASP A 282 -32.16 -3.95 22.95
C ASP A 282 -32.61 -2.65 22.26
N ARG A 283 -31.83 -2.30 21.19
CA ARG A 283 -32.05 -1.10 20.36
C ARG A 283 -31.85 0.24 21.11
N LYS A 284 -31.18 0.22 22.26
CA LYS A 284 -30.78 1.44 23.01
C LYS A 284 -29.25 1.56 22.91
N VAL A 285 -28.78 2.74 22.56
CA VAL A 285 -27.34 3.01 22.46
C VAL A 285 -26.71 2.94 23.85
N THR A 286 -25.67 2.13 23.99
CA THR A 286 -24.93 1.94 25.24
C THR A 286 -23.54 2.59 25.21
N GLY A 287 -23.03 2.94 24.03
CA GLY A 287 -21.75 3.63 23.89
C GLY A 287 -21.12 3.48 22.51
N VAL A 288 -19.87 3.90 22.42
CA VAL A 288 -19.06 3.90 21.19
C VAL A 288 -17.69 3.31 21.46
N ILE A 289 -17.21 2.51 20.52
CA ILE A 289 -15.83 2.02 20.47
C ILE A 289 -15.07 2.89 19.49
N GLU A 290 -13.96 3.46 19.93
CA GLU A 290 -13.06 4.23 19.08
C GLU A 290 -12.07 3.31 18.41
N LEU A 291 -12.05 3.31 17.06
CA LEU A 291 -11.04 2.63 16.27
C LEU A 291 -10.12 3.67 15.65
N GLN A 292 -8.81 3.42 15.71
CA GLN A 292 -7.80 4.26 15.09
C GLN A 292 -6.83 3.44 14.25
N ASP A 293 -6.30 4.07 13.19
CA ASP A 293 -5.15 3.56 12.47
C ASP A 293 -3.90 3.73 13.33
N ILE A 294 -3.22 2.63 13.64
CA ILE A 294 -2.01 2.69 14.46
C ILE A 294 -0.80 2.95 13.57
N ILE A 295 -0.05 4.00 13.90
CA ILE A 295 1.23 4.31 13.27
C ILE A 295 2.23 3.19 13.62
N LYS A 296 3.00 2.74 12.61
CA LYS A 296 4.04 1.74 12.83
C LYS A 296 5.10 2.27 13.80
N PRO A 297 5.58 1.44 14.74
CA PRO A 297 6.68 1.83 15.62
C PRO A 297 7.92 2.24 14.81
N GLY A 298 8.61 3.29 15.26
CA GLY A 298 9.84 3.79 14.63
C GLY A 298 9.64 4.56 13.32
N ILE A 299 8.41 4.87 12.94
CA ILE A 299 8.15 5.72 11.75
C ILE A 299 8.59 7.16 12.01
N GLN A 300 8.32 7.71 13.18
CA GLN A 300 8.71 9.08 13.53
C GLN A 300 10.23 9.26 13.43
N GLU A 301 10.99 8.34 14.00
CA GLU A 301 12.47 8.36 13.97
C GLU A 301 13.06 8.26 12.54
N ARG A 302 12.28 7.76 11.57
CA ARG A 302 12.71 7.67 10.17
C ARG A 302 12.44 8.93 9.37
N PHE A 303 11.61 9.83 9.88
CA PHE A 303 11.28 11.09 9.25
C PHE A 303 12.08 12.28 9.86
N GLU A 304 12.69 12.09 11.01
CA GLU A 304 13.67 12.99 11.63
C GLU A 304 15.08 12.73 11.09
#